data_c7c1dc50d386150809a0333c6337fd4f
#
_entry.id   c7c1dc50d386150809a0333c6337fd4f
#
_cell.length_a   1.000
_cell.length_b   1.000
_cell.length_c   1.000
_cell.angle_alpha   90.00
_cell.angle_beta   90.00
_cell.angle_gamma   90.00
#
_symmetry.space_group_name_H-M   'P 1'
#
loop_
_entity.id
_entity.type
_entity.pdbx_description
1 polymer ?
#
loop_
_entity_poly.entity_id
_entity_poly.type
_entity_poly.pdbx_seq_one_letter_code
_entity_poly.pdbx_strand_id
1 'polypeptide(L)'
;TISNAIRQAGGITSETDLSRIEIIRDIPIGKGGGKKRAIIDFTSFLNESDPSNDIRLFDGDRIFLPKLASASSDILPKSILSGLSPRFITVEIFGRVENPGTVKLPLEAALSDAINLTGPIKPLSGKIVLIRYNKDGTILNENISYSARAKKGSKRNPFVKQGDLISVKNSILGKTTGVIREFTAPFVGIYSTYKILDD
;
A
#
# COMPACT_ATOMS: atom_id res chain seq x y z
N THR A 1 14.76 -0.49 -13.86
CA THR A 1 15.72 -0.88 -12.80
C THR A 1 14.98 -1.33 -11.54
N ILE A 2 15.71 -1.93 -10.58
CA ILE A 2 15.18 -2.35 -9.28
C ILE A 2 14.55 -1.16 -8.55
N SER A 3 15.26 -0.03 -8.49
CA SER A 3 14.77 1.18 -7.82
C SER A 3 13.45 1.67 -8.40
N ASN A 4 13.31 1.67 -9.73
CA ASN A 4 12.08 2.06 -10.41
C ASN A 4 10.92 1.11 -10.10
N ALA A 5 11.18 -0.20 -10.09
CA ALA A 5 10.17 -1.20 -9.75
C ALA A 5 9.68 -1.03 -8.29
N ILE A 6 10.60 -0.81 -7.36
CA ILE A 6 10.27 -0.55 -5.95
C ILE A 6 9.42 0.73 -5.81
N ARG A 7 9.80 1.83 -6.49
CA ARG A 7 9.02 3.08 -6.50
C ARG A 7 7.61 2.87 -7.05
N GLN A 8 7.47 2.18 -8.17
CA GLN A 8 6.17 1.85 -8.76
C GLN A 8 5.33 0.93 -7.86
N ALA A 9 6.00 0.08 -7.06
CA ALA A 9 5.33 -0.75 -6.07
C ALA A 9 4.83 0.05 -4.85
N GLY A 10 5.22 1.32 -4.70
CA GLY A 10 4.86 2.17 -3.57
C GLY A 10 5.94 2.30 -2.51
N GLY A 11 7.17 1.86 -2.82
CA GLY A 11 8.32 1.90 -1.92
C GLY A 11 8.47 0.64 -1.07
N ILE A 12 9.20 0.77 0.03
CA ILE A 12 9.48 -0.30 0.98
C ILE A 12 8.92 0.03 2.36
N THR A 13 8.91 -0.96 3.24
CA THR A 13 8.49 -0.81 4.65
C THR A 13 9.69 -0.93 5.57
N SER A 14 9.50 -0.58 6.85
CA SER A 14 10.51 -0.76 7.90
C SER A 14 10.95 -2.22 8.12
N GLU A 15 10.16 -3.19 7.64
CA GLU A 15 10.47 -4.62 7.72
C GLU A 15 11.15 -5.19 6.46
N THR A 16 11.45 -4.36 5.45
CA THR A 16 12.02 -4.86 4.19
C THR A 16 13.52 -5.17 4.32
N ASP A 17 13.92 -6.38 3.91
CA ASP A 17 15.33 -6.77 3.84
C ASP A 17 15.88 -6.46 2.44
N LEU A 18 16.67 -5.39 2.34
CA LEU A 18 17.31 -5.00 1.08
C LEU A 18 18.65 -5.72 0.83
N SER A 19 19.18 -6.43 1.80
CA SER A 19 20.46 -7.15 1.63
C SER A 19 20.34 -8.39 0.75
N ARG A 20 19.11 -8.84 0.47
CA ARG A 20 18.86 -10.11 -0.24
C ARG A 20 17.66 -10.01 -1.18
N ILE A 21 17.61 -8.97 -2.01
CA ILE A 21 16.59 -8.88 -3.06
C ILE A 21 16.77 -10.02 -4.04
N GLU A 22 15.74 -10.80 -4.23
CA GLU A 22 15.75 -11.91 -5.19
C GLU A 22 15.09 -11.50 -6.50
N ILE A 23 15.77 -11.76 -7.62
CA ILE A 23 15.25 -11.55 -8.97
C ILE A 23 15.19 -12.89 -9.68
N ILE A 24 14.01 -13.22 -10.20
CA ILE A 24 13.76 -14.43 -10.96
C ILE A 24 13.35 -14.04 -12.38
N ARG A 25 14.07 -14.56 -13.38
CA ARG A 25 13.83 -14.36 -14.79
C ARG A 25 13.56 -15.68 -15.48
N ASP A 26 12.46 -15.77 -16.21
CA ASP A 26 12.16 -16.92 -17.04
C ASP A 26 12.96 -16.84 -18.35
N ILE A 27 13.59 -17.95 -18.74
CA ILE A 27 14.35 -18.07 -19.99
C ILE A 27 13.41 -18.61 -21.06
N PRO A 28 13.26 -17.93 -22.21
CA PRO A 28 12.44 -18.44 -23.30
C PRO A 28 12.88 -19.84 -23.74
N ILE A 29 11.91 -20.69 -24.10
CA ILE A 29 12.16 -22.08 -24.55
C ILE A 29 13.17 -22.12 -25.69
N GLY A 30 13.09 -21.19 -26.67
CA GLY A 30 14.06 -21.10 -27.77
C GLY A 30 15.50 -20.74 -27.33
N LYS A 31 15.75 -20.39 -26.06
CA LYS A 31 17.07 -20.15 -25.45
C LYS A 31 17.42 -21.17 -24.38
N GLY A 32 16.79 -22.36 -24.42
CA GLY A 32 17.05 -23.46 -23.50
C GLY A 32 16.05 -23.58 -22.35
N GLY A 33 15.12 -22.62 -22.17
CA GLY A 33 14.11 -22.67 -21.10
C GLY A 33 14.69 -22.52 -19.69
N GLY A 34 13.82 -22.68 -18.69
CA GLY A 34 14.20 -22.65 -17.27
C GLY A 34 14.15 -21.25 -16.65
N LYS A 35 14.83 -21.08 -15.51
CA LYS A 35 14.83 -19.84 -14.72
C LYS A 35 16.24 -19.44 -14.33
N LYS A 36 16.53 -18.15 -14.41
CA LYS A 36 17.70 -17.55 -13.75
C LYS A 36 17.27 -16.89 -12.46
N ARG A 37 18.07 -17.07 -11.42
CA ARG A 37 17.88 -16.43 -10.10
C ARG A 37 19.12 -15.64 -9.75
N ALA A 38 18.95 -14.41 -9.29
CA ALA A 38 20.01 -13.59 -8.76
C ALA A 38 19.59 -13.07 -7.37
N ILE A 39 20.56 -12.96 -6.47
CA ILE A 39 20.39 -12.31 -5.17
C ILE A 39 21.24 -11.05 -5.19
N ILE A 40 20.65 -9.92 -4.90
CA ILE A 40 21.25 -8.61 -4.97
C ILE A 40 21.23 -7.98 -3.60
N ASP A 41 22.38 -7.49 -3.14
CA ASP A 41 22.47 -6.60 -2.00
C ASP A 41 22.23 -5.16 -2.49
N PHE A 42 21.15 -4.55 -2.02
CA PHE A 42 20.71 -3.20 -2.39
C PHE A 42 20.89 -2.18 -1.26
N THR A 43 21.61 -2.55 -0.20
CA THR A 43 21.82 -1.69 0.98
C THR A 43 22.67 -0.46 0.67
N SER A 44 23.63 -0.56 -0.24
CA SER A 44 24.46 0.57 -0.71
C SER A 44 23.62 1.68 -1.35
N PHE A 45 22.60 1.31 -2.13
CA PHE A 45 21.65 2.27 -2.71
C PHE A 45 20.95 3.09 -1.62
N LEU A 46 20.59 2.45 -0.51
CA LEU A 46 19.90 3.11 0.59
C LEU A 46 20.82 4.02 1.40
N ASN A 47 22.05 3.58 1.65
CA ASN A 47 23.00 4.28 2.52
C ASN A 47 23.77 5.39 1.80
N GLU A 48 24.18 5.14 0.57
CA GLU A 48 25.14 5.98 -0.18
C GLU A 48 24.56 6.51 -1.48
N SER A 49 23.30 6.14 -1.80
CA SER A 49 22.68 6.39 -3.11
C SER A 49 23.51 5.83 -4.28
N ASP A 50 24.28 4.76 -4.01
CA ASP A 50 25.13 4.11 -5.00
C ASP A 50 24.25 3.27 -5.97
N PRO A 51 24.23 3.62 -7.27
CA PRO A 51 23.42 2.91 -8.26
C PRO A 51 24.08 1.62 -8.78
N SER A 52 25.25 1.21 -8.29
CA SER A 52 26.02 0.08 -8.82
C SER A 52 25.23 -1.22 -8.89
N ASN A 53 24.36 -1.44 -7.89
CA ASN A 53 23.50 -2.62 -7.82
C ASN A 53 22.07 -2.36 -8.35
N ASP A 54 21.78 -1.19 -8.91
CA ASP A 54 20.47 -0.86 -9.49
C ASP A 54 20.34 -1.43 -10.92
N ILE A 55 20.40 -2.75 -11.01
CA ILE A 55 20.43 -3.47 -12.28
C ILE A 55 19.14 -3.25 -13.09
N ARG A 56 19.29 -3.37 -14.40
CA ARG A 56 18.19 -3.28 -15.35
C ARG A 56 17.30 -4.53 -15.26
N LEU A 57 16.01 -4.30 -15.15
CA LEU A 57 14.98 -5.31 -15.23
C LEU A 57 14.44 -5.43 -16.65
N PHE A 58 13.92 -6.61 -16.97
CA PHE A 58 13.25 -6.91 -18.22
C PHE A 58 11.80 -7.32 -17.94
N ASP A 59 11.00 -7.24 -18.98
CA ASP A 59 9.61 -7.70 -18.90
C ASP A 59 9.54 -9.18 -18.48
N GLY A 60 8.61 -9.48 -17.57
CA GLY A 60 8.46 -10.80 -16.97
C GLY A 60 9.41 -11.10 -15.80
N ASP A 61 10.35 -10.21 -15.45
CA ASP A 61 11.16 -10.40 -14.24
C ASP A 61 10.28 -10.31 -12.98
N ARG A 62 10.48 -11.23 -12.06
CA ARG A 62 9.85 -11.22 -10.73
C ARG A 62 10.85 -10.79 -9.69
N ILE A 63 10.47 -9.81 -8.87
CA ILE A 63 11.31 -9.31 -7.78
C ILE A 63 10.66 -9.69 -6.47
N PHE A 64 11.43 -10.32 -5.60
CA PHE A 64 10.99 -10.64 -4.25
C PHE A 64 11.88 -9.89 -3.23
N LEU A 65 11.23 -9.13 -2.36
CA LEU A 65 11.87 -8.44 -1.24
C LEU A 65 11.54 -9.21 0.04
N PRO A 66 12.51 -9.86 0.68
CA PRO A 66 12.30 -10.57 1.93
C PRO A 66 11.93 -9.61 3.07
N LYS A 67 11.44 -10.18 4.16
CA LYS A 67 11.22 -9.43 5.39
C LYS A 67 12.34 -9.69 6.38
N LEU A 68 12.69 -8.64 7.12
CA LEU A 68 13.51 -8.74 8.32
C LEU A 68 12.75 -9.46 9.44
N ALA A 69 13.46 -10.09 10.35
CA ALA A 69 12.86 -10.70 11.55
C ALA A 69 12.22 -9.66 12.48
N SER A 70 12.72 -8.41 12.46
CA SER A 70 12.19 -7.27 13.20
C SER A 70 12.28 -6.01 12.36
N ALA A 71 11.34 -5.09 12.54
CA ALA A 71 11.37 -3.79 11.86
C ALA A 71 12.63 -2.99 12.25
N SER A 72 13.24 -2.33 11.26
CA SER A 72 14.38 -1.43 11.46
C SER A 72 13.90 0.02 11.39
N SER A 73 14.30 0.83 12.38
CA SER A 73 13.87 2.23 12.49
C SER A 73 14.47 3.15 11.42
N ASP A 74 15.57 2.77 10.81
CA ASP A 74 16.33 3.63 9.87
C ASP A 74 16.08 3.29 8.39
N ILE A 75 15.54 2.12 8.07
CA ILE A 75 15.25 1.74 6.68
C ILE A 75 14.27 2.72 6.04
N LEU A 76 13.17 3.03 6.71
CA LEU A 76 12.13 3.88 6.14
C LEU A 76 12.60 5.33 5.94
N PRO A 77 13.20 6.03 6.93
CA PRO A 77 13.77 7.36 6.72
C PRO A 77 14.80 7.40 5.58
N LYS A 78 15.73 6.44 5.54
CA LYS A 78 16.73 6.33 4.46
C LYS A 78 16.09 6.11 3.09
N SER A 79 15.04 5.27 3.00
CA SER A 79 14.34 5.01 1.75
C SER A 79 13.61 6.25 1.20
N ILE A 80 13.12 7.10 2.09
CA ILE A 80 12.51 8.39 1.71
C ILE A 80 13.59 9.36 1.22
N LEU A 81 14.73 9.42 1.90
CA LEU A 81 15.85 10.30 1.53
C LEU A 81 16.46 9.90 0.18
N SER A 82 16.66 8.60 -0.05
CA SER A 82 17.18 8.08 -1.34
C SER A 82 16.13 8.09 -2.46
N GLY A 83 14.90 8.54 -2.19
CA GLY A 83 13.81 8.57 -3.15
C GLY A 83 13.27 7.18 -3.54
N LEU A 84 13.60 6.14 -2.78
CA LEU A 84 13.12 4.78 -3.01
C LEU A 84 11.66 4.61 -2.57
N SER A 85 11.25 5.34 -1.54
CA SER A 85 9.87 5.35 -1.03
C SER A 85 9.25 6.75 -1.08
N PRO A 86 7.94 6.88 -1.27
CA PRO A 86 7.27 8.16 -1.19
C PRO A 86 7.30 8.68 0.25
N ARG A 87 7.39 10.01 0.41
CA ARG A 87 7.32 10.64 1.73
C ARG A 87 5.92 10.58 2.33
N PHE A 88 4.91 10.66 1.47
CA PHE A 88 3.50 10.73 1.85
C PHE A 88 2.66 9.79 1.02
N ILE A 89 1.58 9.35 1.63
CA ILE A 89 0.48 8.62 1.00
C ILE A 89 -0.79 9.46 1.09
N THR A 90 -1.75 9.16 0.24
CA THR A 90 -3.06 9.82 0.23
C THR A 90 -4.14 8.76 0.46
N VAL A 91 -5.03 9.04 1.40
CA VAL A 91 -6.21 8.21 1.69
C VAL A 91 -7.47 9.07 1.66
N GLU A 92 -8.61 8.46 1.43
CA GLU A 92 -9.90 9.15 1.43
C GLU A 92 -10.74 8.68 2.62
N ILE A 93 -11.29 9.64 3.37
CA ILE A 93 -12.11 9.37 4.56
C ILE A 93 -13.47 10.01 4.38
N PHE A 94 -14.52 9.23 4.58
CA PHE A 94 -15.89 9.69 4.45
C PHE A 94 -16.80 9.10 5.52
N GLY A 95 -17.99 9.66 5.60
CA GLY A 95 -19.00 9.26 6.58
C GLY A 95 -18.98 10.12 7.85
N ARG A 96 -19.07 9.51 9.02
CA ARG A 96 -19.28 10.22 10.30
C ARG A 96 -17.95 10.67 10.93
N VAL A 97 -17.18 11.44 10.21
CA VAL A 97 -16.04 12.23 10.71
C VAL A 97 -16.39 13.72 10.66
N GLU A 98 -15.63 14.55 11.33
CA GLU A 98 -15.90 16.00 11.36
C GLU A 98 -15.67 16.63 9.98
N ASN A 99 -14.52 16.36 9.36
CA ASN A 99 -14.11 16.90 8.06
C ASN A 99 -13.81 15.74 7.10
N PRO A 100 -14.82 15.17 6.41
CA PRO A 100 -14.59 14.13 5.42
C PRO A 100 -13.83 14.68 4.23
N GLY A 101 -13.00 13.84 3.60
CA GLY A 101 -12.25 14.21 2.41
C GLY A 101 -10.94 13.45 2.27
N THR A 102 -10.13 13.92 1.34
CA THR A 102 -8.81 13.37 1.06
C THR A 102 -7.77 13.91 2.04
N VAL A 103 -7.03 13.02 2.70
CA VAL A 103 -5.96 13.37 3.63
C VAL A 103 -4.62 12.84 3.16
N LYS A 104 -3.58 13.64 3.37
CA LYS A 104 -2.20 13.30 3.08
C LYS A 104 -1.48 12.91 4.37
N LEU A 105 -0.90 11.74 4.39
CA LEU A 105 -0.31 11.10 5.57
C LEU A 105 1.14 10.69 5.30
N PRO A 106 2.00 10.64 6.32
CA PRO A 106 3.30 9.99 6.20
C PRO A 106 3.14 8.51 5.80
N LEU A 107 4.15 7.97 5.14
CA LEU A 107 4.23 6.51 4.92
C LEU A 107 4.22 5.78 6.29
N GLU A 108 3.57 4.62 6.36
CA GLU A 108 3.32 3.87 7.60
C GLU A 108 2.41 4.60 8.64
N ALA A 109 1.62 5.57 8.22
CA ALA A 109 0.58 6.09 9.08
C ALA A 109 -0.49 5.02 9.36
N ALA A 110 -1.04 5.06 10.56
CA ALA A 110 -2.12 4.18 10.97
C ALA A 110 -3.49 4.84 10.78
N LEU A 111 -4.55 4.05 10.89
CA LEU A 111 -5.93 4.52 10.83
C LEU A 111 -6.20 5.65 11.84
N SER A 112 -5.61 5.59 13.04
CA SER A 112 -5.71 6.67 14.03
C SER A 112 -5.15 8.01 13.53
N ASP A 113 -4.06 7.99 12.77
CA ASP A 113 -3.46 9.21 12.23
C ASP A 113 -4.38 9.84 11.18
N ALA A 114 -4.99 9.00 10.36
CA ALA A 114 -5.96 9.43 9.36
C ALA A 114 -7.21 10.07 10.00
N ILE A 115 -7.76 9.43 11.03
CA ILE A 115 -8.91 9.95 11.76
C ILE A 115 -8.57 11.25 12.49
N ASN A 116 -7.39 11.36 13.09
CA ASN A 116 -6.98 12.58 13.79
C ASN A 116 -6.92 13.81 12.86
N LEU A 117 -6.54 13.61 11.58
CA LEU A 117 -6.50 14.70 10.61
C LEU A 117 -7.89 15.13 10.12
N THR A 118 -8.86 14.22 10.13
CA THR A 118 -10.25 14.55 9.74
C THR A 118 -11.09 15.03 10.91
N GLY A 119 -10.50 15.13 12.10
CA GLY A 119 -11.21 15.48 13.33
C GLY A 119 -11.91 14.28 13.99
N PRO A 120 -12.52 14.50 15.14
CA PRO A 120 -13.13 13.43 15.92
C PRO A 120 -14.24 12.70 15.14
N ILE A 121 -14.36 11.42 15.45
CA ILE A 121 -15.49 10.62 14.98
C ILE A 121 -16.76 11.15 15.65
N LYS A 122 -17.77 11.50 14.87
CA LYS A 122 -19.03 12.04 15.37
C LYS A 122 -19.77 11.02 16.23
N PRO A 123 -20.52 11.47 17.27
CA PRO A 123 -21.37 10.59 18.08
C PRO A 123 -22.30 9.73 17.22
N LEU A 124 -22.68 8.56 17.73
CA LEU A 124 -23.51 7.59 17.01
C LEU A 124 -22.86 7.03 15.73
N SER A 125 -21.53 7.04 15.64
CA SER A 125 -20.81 6.32 14.61
C SER A 125 -20.86 4.81 14.85
N GLY A 126 -20.86 4.07 13.74
CA GLY A 126 -20.82 2.61 13.72
C GLY A 126 -19.41 2.08 13.47
N LYS A 127 -19.34 0.94 12.80
CA LYS A 127 -18.08 0.32 12.40
C LYS A 127 -17.35 1.17 11.36
N ILE A 128 -16.02 1.12 11.39
CA ILE A 128 -15.19 1.65 10.34
C ILE A 128 -14.95 0.54 9.31
N VAL A 129 -15.11 0.89 8.04
CA VAL A 129 -14.83 0.00 6.92
C VAL A 129 -13.61 0.51 6.20
N LEU A 130 -12.59 -0.32 6.06
CA LEU A 130 -11.44 -0.08 5.20
C LEU A 130 -11.65 -0.80 3.87
N ILE A 131 -11.61 -0.05 2.78
CA ILE A 131 -11.68 -0.57 1.42
C ILE A 131 -10.34 -0.31 0.77
N ARG A 132 -9.71 -1.34 0.25
CA ARG A 132 -8.40 -1.29 -0.40
C ARG A 132 -8.46 -2.00 -1.73
N TYR A 133 -8.05 -1.29 -2.78
CA TYR A 133 -7.87 -1.87 -4.11
C TYR A 133 -6.45 -2.41 -4.22
N ASN A 134 -6.31 -3.71 -4.38
CA ASN A 134 -5.03 -4.35 -4.60
C ASN A 134 -4.66 -4.30 -6.08
N LYS A 135 -3.35 -4.35 -6.37
CA LYS A 135 -2.84 -4.31 -7.76
C LYS A 135 -3.24 -5.52 -8.62
N ASP A 136 -3.63 -6.62 -8.01
CA ASP A 136 -4.16 -7.83 -8.65
C ASP A 136 -5.64 -7.72 -9.02
N GLY A 137 -6.25 -6.53 -8.82
CA GLY A 137 -7.66 -6.28 -9.07
C GLY A 137 -8.60 -6.74 -7.95
N THR A 138 -8.09 -7.33 -6.88
CA THR A 138 -8.91 -7.72 -5.73
C THR A 138 -9.26 -6.52 -4.86
N ILE A 139 -10.42 -6.58 -4.21
CA ILE A 139 -10.89 -5.55 -3.27
C ILE A 139 -10.92 -6.14 -1.86
N LEU A 140 -10.08 -5.61 -0.98
CA LEU A 140 -10.19 -5.86 0.45
C LEU A 140 -11.29 -4.97 1.02
N ASN A 141 -12.25 -5.56 1.71
CA ASN A 141 -13.30 -4.84 2.42
C ASN A 141 -13.34 -5.35 3.86
N GLU A 142 -12.73 -4.61 4.77
CA GLU A 142 -12.54 -5.04 6.15
C GLU A 142 -13.30 -4.15 7.13
N ASN A 143 -14.11 -4.77 7.99
CA ASN A 143 -14.75 -4.08 9.12
C ASN A 143 -13.78 -4.00 10.30
N ILE A 144 -13.39 -2.79 10.68
CA ILE A 144 -12.41 -2.55 11.74
C ILE A 144 -13.14 -2.16 13.04
N SER A 145 -12.90 -2.93 14.08
CA SER A 145 -13.28 -2.56 15.45
C SER A 145 -12.27 -1.58 16.01
N TYR A 146 -12.29 -0.35 15.48
CA TYR A 146 -11.30 0.68 15.73
C TYR A 146 -11.15 1.04 17.20
N SER A 147 -9.91 1.28 17.62
CA SER A 147 -9.57 1.88 18.90
C SER A 147 -8.36 2.79 18.76
N ALA A 148 -8.53 4.06 19.12
CA ALA A 148 -7.44 5.04 19.10
C ALA A 148 -6.26 4.67 20.02
N ARG A 149 -6.50 3.86 21.06
CA ARG A 149 -5.47 3.39 22.01
C ARG A 149 -4.76 2.11 21.54
N ALA A 150 -5.23 1.48 20.47
CA ALA A 150 -4.61 0.27 19.97
C ALA A 150 -3.26 0.59 19.30
N LYS A 151 -2.31 -0.34 19.44
CA LYS A 151 -0.99 -0.22 18.82
C LYS A 151 -1.16 -0.01 17.31
N LYS A 152 -0.39 0.92 16.73
CA LYS A 152 -0.32 1.14 15.27
C LYS A 152 0.11 -0.16 14.58
N GLY A 153 -0.52 -0.48 13.45
CA GLY A 153 -0.31 -1.72 12.71
C GLY A 153 -1.09 -2.93 13.25
N SER A 154 -1.83 -2.81 14.36
CA SER A 154 -2.69 -3.87 14.87
C SER A 154 -4.01 -3.97 14.10
N LYS A 155 -4.75 -5.07 14.25
CA LYS A 155 -6.09 -5.25 13.63
C LYS A 155 -7.10 -4.15 14.02
N ARG A 156 -6.91 -3.50 15.16
CA ARG A 156 -7.80 -2.41 15.64
C ARG A 156 -7.31 -1.02 15.25
N ASN A 157 -6.09 -0.91 14.73
CA ASN A 157 -5.46 0.32 14.26
C ASN A 157 -4.46 -0.01 13.14
N PRO A 158 -4.93 -0.53 11.98
CA PRO A 158 -4.06 -0.97 10.90
C PRO A 158 -3.31 0.19 10.24
N PHE A 159 -2.18 -0.11 9.61
CA PHE A 159 -1.53 0.82 8.71
C PHE A 159 -2.39 1.04 7.46
N VAL A 160 -2.52 2.30 7.08
CA VAL A 160 -3.19 2.70 5.85
C VAL A 160 -2.20 2.75 4.69
N LYS A 161 -2.70 2.60 3.46
CA LYS A 161 -1.90 2.58 2.23
C LYS A 161 -2.41 3.62 1.25
N GLN A 162 -1.58 3.94 0.26
CA GLN A 162 -1.97 4.82 -0.84
C GLN A 162 -3.28 4.34 -1.48
N GLY A 163 -4.25 5.24 -1.58
CA GLY A 163 -5.53 4.99 -2.20
C GLY A 163 -6.55 4.23 -1.35
N ASP A 164 -6.27 4.00 -0.06
CA ASP A 164 -7.27 3.42 0.84
C ASP A 164 -8.49 4.33 0.98
N LEU A 165 -9.68 3.72 0.96
CA LEU A 165 -10.94 4.39 1.27
C LEU A 165 -11.40 3.95 2.66
N ILE A 166 -11.66 4.92 3.53
CA ILE A 166 -12.05 4.69 4.93
C ILE A 166 -13.46 5.24 5.13
N SER A 167 -14.42 4.35 5.40
CA SER A 167 -15.81 4.71 5.66
C SER A 167 -16.16 4.58 7.13
N VAL A 168 -16.51 5.68 7.78
CA VAL A 168 -17.05 5.68 9.14
C VAL A 168 -18.56 5.62 9.07
N LYS A 169 -19.13 4.44 9.31
CA LYS A 169 -20.59 4.19 9.19
C LYS A 169 -21.38 4.89 10.31
N ASN A 170 -22.68 5.05 10.06
CA ASN A 170 -23.64 5.44 11.09
C ASN A 170 -24.08 4.20 11.88
N SER A 171 -24.18 4.29 13.20
CA SER A 171 -24.65 3.18 14.04
C SER A 171 -26.15 2.90 13.90
N ILE A 172 -26.94 3.93 13.56
CA ILE A 172 -28.42 3.83 13.46
C ILE A 172 -28.84 3.19 12.13
N LEU A 173 -28.01 3.23 11.10
CA LEU A 173 -28.31 2.72 9.76
C LEU A 173 -27.56 1.41 9.43
N GLY A 174 -27.37 0.54 10.40
CA GLY A 174 -26.68 -0.75 10.24
C GLY A 174 -27.31 -1.73 9.23
N LYS A 175 -28.22 -1.29 8.37
CA LYS A 175 -28.90 -2.09 7.33
C LYS A 175 -28.75 -1.60 5.90
N THR A 176 -27.94 -0.57 5.61
CA THR A 176 -27.76 -0.11 4.23
C THR A 176 -26.45 -0.61 3.63
N THR A 177 -26.52 -1.73 2.95
CA THR A 177 -25.57 -2.23 1.95
C THR A 177 -25.38 -1.25 0.76
N GLY A 178 -26.14 -0.16 0.70
CA GLY A 178 -26.18 0.79 -0.41
C GLY A 178 -24.99 1.77 -0.49
N VAL A 179 -24.43 2.16 0.64
CA VAL A 179 -23.39 3.23 0.66
C VAL A 179 -22.11 2.83 -0.09
N ILE A 180 -21.75 1.54 -0.06
CA ILE A 180 -20.57 1.05 -0.81
C ILE A 180 -20.81 1.14 -2.32
N ARG A 181 -22.03 0.92 -2.78
CA ARG A 181 -22.38 0.97 -4.21
C ARG A 181 -22.34 2.37 -4.80
N GLU A 182 -22.72 3.39 -4.03
CA GLU A 182 -22.72 4.77 -4.52
C GLU A 182 -21.31 5.35 -4.67
N PHE A 183 -20.36 4.95 -3.79
CA PHE A 183 -18.99 5.48 -3.83
C PHE A 183 -18.04 4.64 -4.69
N THR A 184 -18.32 3.35 -4.89
CA THR A 184 -17.50 2.50 -5.77
C THR A 184 -17.98 2.50 -7.22
N ALA A 185 -19.22 2.91 -7.50
CA ALA A 185 -19.79 2.94 -8.85
C ALA A 185 -18.95 3.76 -9.87
N PRO A 186 -18.40 4.95 -9.54
CA PRO A 186 -17.55 5.68 -10.46
C PRO A 186 -16.25 4.94 -10.79
N PHE A 187 -15.68 4.21 -9.83
CA PHE A 187 -14.41 3.51 -10.01
C PHE A 187 -14.57 2.16 -10.70
N VAL A 188 -15.68 1.44 -10.45
CA VAL A 188 -16.02 0.19 -11.16
C VAL A 188 -16.28 0.48 -12.64
N GLY A 189 -16.88 1.62 -12.98
CA GLY A 189 -17.11 2.05 -14.37
C GLY A 189 -15.80 2.26 -15.15
N ILE A 190 -14.78 2.84 -14.53
CA ILE A 190 -13.47 3.06 -15.17
C ILE A 190 -12.74 1.75 -15.40
N TYR A 191 -12.79 0.79 -14.46
CA TYR A 191 -12.12 -0.50 -14.58
C TYR A 191 -12.79 -1.43 -15.62
N SER A 192 -14.13 -1.37 -15.74
CA SER A 192 -14.84 -2.17 -16.77
C SER A 192 -14.60 -1.64 -18.17
N THR A 193 -14.37 -0.33 -18.35
CA THR A 193 -14.08 0.28 -19.64
C THR A 193 -12.68 -0.06 -20.13
N TYR A 194 -11.68 -0.19 -19.25
CA TYR A 194 -10.34 -0.64 -19.63
C TYR A 194 -10.30 -2.11 -20.08
N LYS A 195 -11.13 -2.97 -19.51
CA LYS A 195 -11.16 -4.40 -19.86
C LYS A 195 -11.87 -4.69 -21.19
N ILE A 196 -12.68 -3.75 -21.69
CA ILE A 196 -13.40 -3.88 -22.99
C ILE A 196 -12.52 -3.36 -24.15
N LEU A 197 -11.44 -2.63 -23.88
CA LEU A 197 -10.54 -2.09 -24.90
C LEU A 197 -9.29 -2.97 -25.17
N ASP A 198 -9.10 -4.05 -24.41
CA ASP A 198 -7.98 -5.00 -24.53
C ASP A 198 -8.40 -6.39 -25.10
N ASP A 199 -9.62 -6.53 -25.65
CA ASP A 199 -10.06 -7.72 -26.40
C ASP A 199 -10.12 -7.46 -27.93
#